data_526243ab610f7ed923ebdf4d7e45fbff
#
_entry.id   526243ab610f7ed923ebdf4d7e45fbff
#
_cell.length_a   1.000
_cell.length_b   1.000
_cell.length_c   1.000
_cell.angle_alpha   90.00
_cell.angle_beta   90.00
_cell.angle_gamma   90.00
#
_symmetry.space_group_name_H-M   'P 1'
#
loop_
_entity.id
_entity.type
_entity.pdbx_description
1 polymer ?
#
loop_
_entity_poly.entity_id
_entity_poly.type
_entity_poly.pdbx_seq_one_letter_code
_entity_poly.pdbx_strand_id
1 'polypeptide(L)'
;MKVASEFLQRAVAALSAAFARRAAWPGSKAGRRALHSPLFFSRYKFSHAVFADLTPALAATYVFAAAVLLHLALRFWLALRQMRAVALRRGAVPPRFAQKITLAAHQRAADYTAAKLRFGVLEGGAAALILLGWTLLGGLDALNTLLLQWLGPRPLLQPLALLAAFMAINALLDVPFDAWQTFVIEQRFGFNKSTLRLWLADHVKSALVGAALGLPLAALALWLMAQAGPLWWLWLWALWLAFSLLMMVIYPTLIAPLFNRFEPLADEALKARITGLMQRCGFAASGLFVMDGSRRSAHGNAYFTGFGAARRVVFFDTLLSQLTPDEVEAVLAHELGHCKRRHIAKRMVCVAALSLAALALLGRLMQQGWFYAGLGVTPNLPPALGGSVPNHALALLLFMLAAPVFGLFAAPLMAALSRRHEFEADAFAAAHSSAACLVSALVKLYEDNASTLTPDALYVRFYYSHPPASERIGHLERLMERAAQAAASA
;
A
#
# COMPACT_ATOMS: atom_id res chain seq x y z
N MET A 1 -27.40 -17.92 -1.23
CA MET A 1 -26.54 -18.17 -0.06
C MET A 1 -26.00 -19.61 0.03
N LYS A 2 -26.83 -20.66 0.01
CA LYS A 2 -26.37 -22.07 0.12
C LYS A 2 -25.31 -22.45 -0.95
N VAL A 3 -25.55 -22.12 -2.21
CA VAL A 3 -24.65 -22.47 -3.34
C VAL A 3 -23.28 -21.75 -3.26
N ALA A 4 -23.23 -20.48 -2.84
CA ALA A 4 -21.99 -19.74 -2.67
C ALA A 4 -21.16 -20.30 -1.50
N SER A 5 -21.83 -20.71 -0.39
CA SER A 5 -21.19 -21.35 0.75
C SER A 5 -20.60 -22.72 0.39
N GLU A 6 -21.33 -23.54 -0.39
CA GLU A 6 -20.82 -24.84 -0.85
C GLU A 6 -19.65 -24.72 -1.82
N PHE A 7 -19.70 -23.73 -2.74
CA PHE A 7 -18.57 -23.44 -3.63
C PHE A 7 -17.33 -23.00 -2.86
N LEU A 8 -17.50 -22.10 -1.89
CA LEU A 8 -16.40 -21.63 -1.04
C LEU A 8 -15.79 -22.78 -0.21
N GLN A 9 -16.63 -23.64 0.37
CA GLN A 9 -16.15 -24.81 1.11
C GLN A 9 -15.39 -25.80 0.21
N ARG A 10 -15.85 -26.03 -1.01
CA ARG A 10 -15.17 -26.89 -2.00
C ARG A 10 -13.87 -26.27 -2.49
N ALA A 11 -13.81 -24.95 -2.72
CA ALA A 11 -12.61 -24.23 -3.11
C ALA A 11 -11.56 -24.22 -2.00
N VAL A 12 -11.96 -23.99 -0.75
CA VAL A 12 -11.09 -24.06 0.44
C VAL A 12 -10.57 -25.50 0.64
N ALA A 13 -11.41 -26.51 0.48
CA ALA A 13 -10.99 -27.90 0.58
C ALA A 13 -10.01 -28.30 -0.55
N ALA A 14 -10.22 -27.82 -1.77
CA ALA A 14 -9.33 -28.05 -2.90
C ALA A 14 -7.95 -27.37 -2.71
N LEU A 15 -7.93 -26.14 -2.20
CA LEU A 15 -6.71 -25.41 -1.85
C LEU A 15 -5.96 -26.07 -0.70
N SER A 16 -6.67 -26.51 0.35
CA SER A 16 -6.07 -27.24 1.48
C SER A 16 -5.46 -28.56 1.04
N ALA A 17 -6.13 -29.31 0.14
CA ALA A 17 -5.63 -30.55 -0.42
C ALA A 17 -4.43 -30.35 -1.38
N ALA A 18 -4.38 -29.22 -2.10
CA ALA A 18 -3.23 -28.84 -2.93
C ALA A 18 -2.02 -28.42 -2.07
N PHE A 19 -2.26 -27.76 -0.94
CA PHE A 19 -1.23 -27.38 0.03
C PHE A 19 -0.65 -28.59 0.75
N ALA A 20 -1.50 -29.53 1.19
CA ALA A 20 -1.07 -30.77 1.86
C ALA A 20 -0.24 -31.67 0.93
N ARG A 21 -0.54 -31.71 -0.36
CA ARG A 21 0.24 -32.46 -1.36
C ARG A 21 1.61 -31.86 -1.70
N ARG A 22 1.82 -30.56 -1.51
CA ARG A 22 3.13 -29.89 -1.68
C ARG A 22 4.00 -29.86 -0.42
N ALA A 23 3.41 -30.06 0.76
CA ALA A 23 4.14 -30.15 2.02
C ALA A 23 4.79 -31.52 2.25
N ALA A 24 4.47 -32.52 1.45
CA ALA A 24 5.12 -33.83 1.51
C ALA A 24 6.49 -33.77 0.81
N TRP A 25 7.54 -33.79 1.61
CA TRP A 25 8.95 -33.85 1.19
C TRP A 25 9.20 -35.09 0.30
N PRO A 26 9.97 -34.99 -0.80
CA PRO A 26 10.26 -36.13 -1.67
C PRO A 26 11.36 -37.02 -1.06
N GLY A 27 11.00 -37.84 -0.09
CA GLY A 27 11.93 -38.75 0.59
C GLY A 27 11.32 -40.03 1.16
N SER A 28 10.01 -40.21 1.17
CA SER A 28 9.37 -41.41 1.69
C SER A 28 8.98 -42.40 0.58
N LYS A 29 9.29 -43.72 0.84
CA LYS A 29 9.05 -44.85 -0.08
C LYS A 29 7.54 -45.09 -0.42
N ALA A 30 6.63 -44.31 0.12
CA ALA A 30 5.17 -44.41 -0.13
C ALA A 30 4.70 -43.68 -1.40
N GLY A 31 5.52 -42.84 -2.02
CA GLY A 31 5.12 -41.98 -3.16
C GLY A 31 5.18 -42.67 -4.55
N ARG A 32 5.69 -43.89 -4.67
CA ARG A 32 5.94 -44.50 -5.99
C ARG A 32 4.88 -45.48 -6.51
N ARG A 33 3.77 -45.72 -5.81
CA ARG A 33 2.71 -46.63 -6.28
C ARG A 33 1.39 -45.99 -6.70
N ALA A 34 1.25 -44.69 -6.68
CA ALA A 34 -0.02 -44.00 -6.99
C ALA A 34 -0.07 -43.38 -8.41
N LEU A 35 0.91 -43.61 -9.29
CA LEU A 35 1.01 -42.92 -10.57
C LEU A 35 0.56 -43.75 -11.80
N HIS A 36 -0.01 -44.95 -11.60
CA HIS A 36 -0.56 -45.75 -12.70
C HIS A 36 -1.97 -46.25 -12.37
N SER A 37 -2.97 -45.40 -12.46
CA SER A 37 -4.36 -45.77 -12.59
C SER A 37 -5.03 -44.93 -13.69
N PRO A 38 -5.45 -45.54 -14.82
CA PRO A 38 -6.00 -44.79 -15.96
C PRO A 38 -7.48 -44.47 -15.86
N LEU A 39 -8.06 -44.38 -14.66
CA LEU A 39 -9.53 -44.30 -14.47
C LEU A 39 -10.07 -42.96 -13.94
N PHE A 40 -9.34 -41.85 -14.03
CA PHE A 40 -9.84 -40.57 -13.51
C PHE A 40 -10.00 -39.45 -14.57
N PHE A 41 -9.93 -39.76 -15.84
CA PHE A 41 -10.31 -38.84 -16.95
C PHE A 41 -11.62 -39.30 -17.63
N SER A 42 -12.63 -39.60 -16.84
CA SER A 42 -13.98 -39.83 -17.39
C SER A 42 -14.82 -38.56 -17.25
N ARG A 43 -14.96 -37.85 -18.34
CA ARG A 43 -16.12 -37.05 -18.77
C ARG A 43 -16.84 -36.23 -17.69
N TYR A 44 -16.21 -35.15 -17.18
CA TYR A 44 -17.01 -33.97 -16.85
C TYR A 44 -17.38 -33.31 -18.20
N LYS A 45 -18.49 -33.73 -18.76
CA LYS A 45 -19.25 -32.86 -19.65
C LYS A 45 -19.62 -31.66 -18.83
N PHE A 46 -18.87 -30.54 -18.98
CA PHE A 46 -19.33 -29.23 -18.56
C PHE A 46 -20.62 -28.99 -19.35
N SER A 47 -21.73 -29.34 -18.72
CA SER A 47 -23.05 -29.23 -19.28
C SER A 47 -23.30 -27.75 -19.59
N HIS A 48 -23.67 -27.42 -20.81
CA HIS A 48 -24.20 -26.11 -21.22
C HIS A 48 -25.37 -25.63 -20.34
N ALA A 49 -25.97 -26.51 -19.55
CA ALA A 49 -27.04 -26.22 -18.58
C ALA A 49 -26.58 -25.33 -17.40
N VAL A 50 -25.29 -25.32 -17.02
CA VAL A 50 -24.79 -24.46 -15.91
C VAL A 50 -24.78 -22.98 -16.30
N PHE A 51 -24.74 -22.64 -17.57
CA PHE A 51 -24.73 -21.26 -18.04
C PHE A 51 -26.14 -20.72 -18.39
N ALA A 52 -27.13 -21.58 -18.53
CA ALA A 52 -28.49 -21.17 -18.91
C ALA A 52 -29.23 -20.40 -17.79
N ASP A 53 -28.84 -20.59 -16.52
CA ASP A 53 -29.45 -19.93 -15.34
C ASP A 53 -28.56 -18.84 -14.72
N LEU A 54 -27.53 -18.37 -15.44
CA LEU A 54 -26.57 -17.41 -14.90
C LEU A 54 -27.17 -16.00 -14.89
N THR A 55 -27.76 -15.60 -13.77
CA THR A 55 -28.20 -14.20 -13.58
C THR A 55 -27.01 -13.27 -13.49
N PRO A 56 -27.12 -11.97 -13.89
CA PRO A 56 -26.04 -11.00 -13.75
C PRO A 56 -25.48 -10.90 -12.32
N ALA A 57 -26.33 -11.03 -11.30
CA ALA A 57 -25.92 -11.04 -9.91
C ALA A 57 -25.07 -12.27 -9.57
N LEU A 58 -25.47 -13.45 -10.01
CA LEU A 58 -24.70 -14.69 -9.78
C LEU A 58 -23.35 -14.66 -10.53
N ALA A 59 -23.35 -14.12 -11.76
CA ALA A 59 -22.11 -13.91 -12.50
C ALA A 59 -21.16 -12.96 -11.77
N ALA A 60 -21.66 -11.84 -11.24
CA ALA A 60 -20.87 -10.90 -10.46
C ALA A 60 -20.30 -11.55 -9.17
N THR A 61 -21.10 -12.38 -8.47
CA THR A 61 -20.62 -13.15 -7.31
C THR A 61 -19.46 -14.06 -7.68
N TYR A 62 -19.57 -14.82 -8.77
CA TYR A 62 -18.50 -15.73 -9.20
C TYR A 62 -17.23 -14.98 -9.64
N VAL A 63 -17.40 -13.89 -10.39
CA VAL A 63 -16.27 -13.05 -10.82
C VAL A 63 -15.56 -12.46 -9.60
N PHE A 64 -16.29 -11.91 -8.64
CA PHE A 64 -15.72 -11.36 -7.43
C PHE A 64 -15.03 -12.43 -6.58
N ALA A 65 -15.67 -13.56 -6.32
CA ALA A 65 -15.07 -14.66 -5.57
C ALA A 65 -13.82 -15.21 -6.24
N ALA A 66 -13.85 -15.40 -7.56
CA ALA A 66 -12.69 -15.83 -8.34
C ALA A 66 -11.54 -14.78 -8.28
N ALA A 67 -11.86 -13.49 -8.35
CA ALA A 67 -10.90 -12.42 -8.24
C ALA A 67 -10.25 -12.39 -6.84
N VAL A 68 -11.01 -12.57 -5.76
CA VAL A 68 -10.49 -12.66 -4.39
C VAL A 68 -9.56 -13.87 -4.25
N LEU A 69 -9.96 -15.03 -4.75
CA LEU A 69 -9.12 -16.25 -4.70
C LEU A 69 -7.83 -16.09 -5.51
N LEU A 70 -7.92 -15.51 -6.70
CA LEU A 70 -6.75 -15.25 -7.54
C LEU A 70 -5.81 -14.22 -6.91
N HIS A 71 -6.38 -13.15 -6.33
CA HIS A 71 -5.64 -12.13 -5.57
C HIS A 71 -4.84 -12.78 -4.42
N LEU A 72 -5.51 -13.60 -3.59
CA LEU A 72 -4.85 -14.31 -2.49
C LEU A 72 -3.77 -15.29 -2.98
N ALA A 73 -4.10 -16.09 -3.99
CA ALA A 73 -3.17 -17.05 -4.56
C ALA A 73 -1.91 -16.35 -5.09
N LEU A 74 -2.07 -15.25 -5.83
CA LEU A 74 -0.98 -14.45 -6.35
C LEU A 74 -0.16 -13.81 -5.22
N ARG A 75 -0.81 -13.20 -4.23
CA ARG A 75 -0.16 -12.58 -3.07
C ARG A 75 0.67 -13.60 -2.28
N PHE A 76 0.09 -14.76 -1.99
CA PHE A 76 0.79 -15.81 -1.24
C PHE A 76 1.92 -16.43 -2.04
N TRP A 77 1.71 -16.68 -3.33
CA TRP A 77 2.75 -17.20 -4.20
C TRP A 77 3.95 -16.25 -4.31
N LEU A 78 3.71 -14.94 -4.47
CA LEU A 78 4.76 -13.93 -4.47
C LEU A 78 5.50 -13.86 -3.13
N ALA A 79 4.77 -13.92 -1.99
CA ALA A 79 5.38 -13.95 -0.67
C ALA A 79 6.26 -15.18 -0.46
N LEU A 80 5.80 -16.38 -0.89
CA LEU A 80 6.57 -17.62 -0.83
C LEU A 80 7.84 -17.56 -1.70
N ARG A 81 7.74 -16.98 -2.91
CA ARG A 81 8.91 -16.75 -3.77
C ARG A 81 9.93 -15.84 -3.11
N GLN A 82 9.49 -14.74 -2.52
CA GLN A 82 10.36 -13.79 -1.82
C GLN A 82 11.04 -14.47 -0.62
N MET A 83 10.28 -15.17 0.23
CA MET A 83 10.84 -15.91 1.37
C MET A 83 11.90 -16.93 0.91
N ARG A 84 11.61 -17.68 -0.16
CA ARG A 84 12.55 -18.66 -0.73
C ARG A 84 13.81 -17.97 -1.28
N ALA A 85 13.67 -16.87 -2.02
CA ALA A 85 14.81 -16.15 -2.60
C ALA A 85 15.75 -15.60 -1.51
N VAL A 86 15.17 -15.05 -0.45
CA VAL A 86 15.92 -14.52 0.69
C VAL A 86 16.57 -15.64 1.49
N ALA A 87 15.86 -16.75 1.77
CA ALA A 87 16.39 -17.88 2.52
C ALA A 87 17.56 -18.57 1.80
N LEU A 88 17.47 -18.77 0.48
CA LEU A 88 18.54 -19.40 -0.30
C LEU A 88 19.84 -18.59 -0.33
N ARG A 89 19.77 -17.27 -0.16
CA ARG A 89 20.93 -16.38 -0.22
C ARG A 89 21.34 -15.83 1.15
N ARG A 90 20.73 -16.32 2.23
CA ARG A 90 21.01 -15.87 3.60
C ARG A 90 22.43 -16.15 4.06
N GLY A 91 23.08 -17.20 3.52
CA GLY A 91 24.40 -17.66 3.97
C GLY A 91 25.59 -16.87 3.44
N ALA A 92 25.39 -15.97 2.48
CA ALA A 92 26.48 -15.18 1.90
C ALA A 92 26.01 -13.79 1.49
N VAL A 93 26.78 -12.77 1.88
CA VAL A 93 26.55 -11.38 1.43
C VAL A 93 26.87 -11.31 -0.07
N PRO A 94 26.02 -10.67 -0.89
CA PRO A 94 26.34 -10.49 -2.29
C PRO A 94 27.66 -9.74 -2.47
N PRO A 95 28.54 -10.10 -3.46
CA PRO A 95 29.90 -9.60 -3.58
C PRO A 95 30.01 -8.06 -3.56
N ARG A 96 29.06 -7.36 -4.18
CA ARG A 96 28.99 -5.89 -4.22
C ARG A 96 28.89 -5.25 -2.83
N PHE A 97 28.37 -5.96 -1.83
CA PHE A 97 28.15 -5.47 -0.48
C PHE A 97 29.09 -6.09 0.55
N ALA A 98 29.90 -7.09 0.17
CA ALA A 98 30.69 -7.91 1.09
C ALA A 98 31.73 -7.11 1.91
N GLN A 99 32.20 -5.98 1.38
CA GLN A 99 33.14 -5.11 2.11
C GLN A 99 32.47 -4.11 3.05
N LYS A 100 31.16 -3.90 2.93
CA LYS A 100 30.43 -2.83 3.63
C LYS A 100 29.37 -3.36 4.59
N ILE A 101 28.80 -4.53 4.31
CA ILE A 101 27.72 -5.14 5.10
C ILE A 101 28.19 -6.47 5.67
N THR A 102 28.08 -6.63 6.98
CA THR A 102 28.47 -7.85 7.66
C THR A 102 27.51 -9.01 7.35
N LEU A 103 27.96 -10.25 7.45
CA LEU A 103 27.10 -11.40 7.30
C LEU A 103 25.94 -11.41 8.34
N ALA A 104 26.21 -10.97 9.55
CA ALA A 104 25.20 -10.86 10.61
C ALA A 104 24.09 -9.85 10.25
N ALA A 105 24.46 -8.67 9.71
CA ALA A 105 23.49 -7.67 9.25
C ALA A 105 22.66 -8.20 8.06
N HIS A 106 23.30 -8.88 7.11
CA HIS A 106 22.59 -9.52 5.98
C HIS A 106 21.60 -10.60 6.46
N GLN A 107 22.00 -11.45 7.42
CA GLN A 107 21.15 -12.46 8.02
C GLN A 107 19.99 -11.84 8.80
N ARG A 108 20.23 -10.77 9.58
CA ARG A 108 19.18 -10.00 10.25
C ARG A 108 18.16 -9.45 9.26
N ALA A 109 18.60 -8.88 8.15
CA ALA A 109 17.72 -8.37 7.08
C ALA A 109 16.88 -9.49 6.44
N ALA A 110 17.48 -10.66 6.22
CA ALA A 110 16.80 -11.84 5.71
C ALA A 110 15.71 -12.34 6.69
N ASP A 111 16.05 -12.44 7.99
CA ASP A 111 15.15 -12.90 9.04
C ASP A 111 13.99 -11.91 9.27
N TYR A 112 14.27 -10.62 9.26
CA TYR A 112 13.26 -9.56 9.36
C TYR A 112 12.30 -9.60 8.16
N THR A 113 12.83 -9.71 6.94
CA THR A 113 12.02 -9.87 5.73
C THR A 113 11.12 -11.11 5.81
N ALA A 114 11.67 -12.25 6.25
CA ALA A 114 10.89 -13.48 6.39
C ALA A 114 9.81 -13.37 7.48
N ALA A 115 10.09 -12.71 8.60
CA ALA A 115 9.12 -12.49 9.67
C ALA A 115 7.95 -11.62 9.19
N LYS A 116 8.23 -10.51 8.51
CA LYS A 116 7.20 -9.62 7.92
C LYS A 116 6.36 -10.33 6.87
N LEU A 117 6.96 -11.15 6.01
CA LEU A 117 6.23 -11.88 4.97
C LEU A 117 5.31 -12.96 5.56
N ARG A 118 5.76 -13.70 6.58
CA ARG A 118 4.92 -14.68 7.28
C ARG A 118 3.71 -14.02 7.92
N PHE A 119 3.94 -12.91 8.60
CA PHE A 119 2.86 -12.13 9.19
C PHE A 119 1.93 -11.55 8.11
N GLY A 120 2.46 -10.99 7.03
CA GLY A 120 1.68 -10.47 5.91
C GLY A 120 0.82 -11.52 5.17
N VAL A 121 1.22 -12.81 5.20
CA VAL A 121 0.38 -13.92 4.72
C VAL A 121 -0.82 -14.14 5.64
N LEU A 122 -0.60 -14.13 6.98
CA LEU A 122 -1.66 -14.25 7.97
C LEU A 122 -2.64 -13.08 7.87
N GLU A 123 -2.12 -11.85 7.89
CA GLU A 123 -2.89 -10.61 7.75
C GLU A 123 -3.70 -10.60 6.45
N GLY A 124 -3.09 -10.98 5.31
CA GLY A 124 -3.77 -11.07 4.02
C GLY A 124 -4.91 -12.10 4.00
N GLY A 125 -4.74 -13.24 4.70
CA GLY A 125 -5.81 -14.23 4.90
C GLY A 125 -6.96 -13.67 5.73
N ALA A 126 -6.64 -13.00 6.85
CA ALA A 126 -7.64 -12.36 7.70
C ALA A 126 -8.38 -11.23 6.97
N ALA A 127 -7.66 -10.37 6.23
CA ALA A 127 -8.27 -9.31 5.42
C ALA A 127 -9.25 -9.86 4.37
N ALA A 128 -8.93 -10.99 3.75
CA ALA A 128 -9.86 -11.62 2.80
C ALA A 128 -11.10 -12.21 3.49
N LEU A 129 -10.95 -12.79 4.69
CA LEU A 129 -12.10 -13.25 5.48
C LEU A 129 -13.00 -12.08 5.91
N ILE A 130 -12.41 -10.96 6.34
CA ILE A 130 -13.13 -9.72 6.68
C ILE A 130 -13.85 -9.18 5.45
N LEU A 131 -13.18 -9.13 4.28
CA LEU A 131 -13.78 -8.71 3.02
C LEU A 131 -15.00 -9.57 2.65
N LEU A 132 -14.86 -10.90 2.72
CA LEU A 132 -15.98 -11.82 2.46
C LEU A 132 -17.07 -11.67 3.53
N GLY A 133 -16.70 -11.43 4.78
CA GLY A 133 -17.63 -11.13 5.88
C GLY A 133 -18.50 -9.90 5.57
N TRP A 134 -17.89 -8.82 5.14
CA TRP A 134 -18.59 -7.59 4.77
C TRP A 134 -19.43 -7.73 3.51
N THR A 135 -18.97 -8.54 2.54
CA THR A 135 -19.64 -8.71 1.24
C THR A 135 -20.52 -9.97 1.22
N LEU A 136 -20.01 -11.06 0.65
CA LEU A 136 -20.79 -12.27 0.32
C LEU A 136 -21.44 -12.95 1.52
N LEU A 137 -20.97 -12.73 2.74
CA LEU A 137 -21.58 -13.23 3.97
C LEU A 137 -22.61 -12.26 4.58
N GLY A 138 -22.87 -11.11 3.93
CA GLY A 138 -23.93 -10.18 4.27
C GLY A 138 -23.69 -9.26 5.47
N GLY A 139 -22.42 -9.12 5.93
CA GLY A 139 -22.12 -8.27 7.08
C GLY A 139 -22.48 -6.80 6.87
N LEU A 140 -22.25 -6.26 5.66
CA LEU A 140 -22.60 -4.89 5.34
C LEU A 140 -24.12 -4.69 5.28
N ASP A 141 -24.87 -5.68 4.75
CA ASP A 141 -26.33 -5.67 4.71
C ASP A 141 -26.94 -5.74 6.11
N ALA A 142 -26.38 -6.58 6.98
CA ALA A 142 -26.77 -6.69 8.38
C ALA A 142 -26.53 -5.37 9.15
N LEU A 143 -25.34 -4.74 8.98
CA LEU A 143 -25.03 -3.46 9.62
C LEU A 143 -25.97 -2.36 9.12
N ASN A 144 -26.24 -2.30 7.83
CA ASN A 144 -27.18 -1.34 7.23
C ASN A 144 -28.59 -1.53 7.79
N THR A 145 -29.07 -2.77 7.87
CA THR A 145 -30.40 -3.11 8.43
C THR A 145 -30.50 -2.70 9.88
N LEU A 146 -29.49 -2.99 10.69
CA LEU A 146 -29.43 -2.59 12.11
C LEU A 146 -29.55 -1.07 12.27
N LEU A 147 -28.77 -0.32 11.50
CA LEU A 147 -28.79 1.14 11.57
C LEU A 147 -30.10 1.73 11.04
N LEU A 148 -30.76 1.11 10.06
CA LEU A 148 -32.11 1.49 9.62
C LEU A 148 -33.15 1.27 10.72
N GLN A 149 -33.06 0.18 11.47
CA GLN A 149 -33.95 -0.07 12.61
C GLN A 149 -33.81 0.95 13.74
N TRP A 150 -32.58 1.39 14.02
CA TRP A 150 -32.28 2.32 15.11
C TRP A 150 -32.51 3.80 14.76
N LEU A 151 -32.12 4.20 13.56
CA LEU A 151 -32.12 5.60 13.13
C LEU A 151 -33.30 5.95 12.23
N GLY A 152 -33.97 4.93 11.68
CA GLY A 152 -34.96 5.11 10.60
C GLY A 152 -34.30 5.54 9.27
N PRO A 153 -35.11 5.73 8.21
CA PRO A 153 -34.63 6.08 6.88
C PRO A 153 -34.33 7.58 6.75
N ARG A 154 -33.36 8.08 7.50
CA ARG A 154 -32.91 9.49 7.45
C ARG A 154 -31.92 9.69 6.32
N PRO A 155 -32.16 10.60 5.34
CA PRO A 155 -31.44 10.65 4.08
C PRO A 155 -29.92 10.85 4.18
N LEU A 156 -29.44 11.55 5.22
CA LEU A 156 -28.01 11.80 5.42
C LEU A 156 -27.46 11.10 6.66
N LEU A 157 -28.20 11.12 7.76
CA LEU A 157 -27.71 10.61 9.05
C LEU A 157 -27.45 9.10 9.01
N GLN A 158 -28.37 8.31 8.48
CA GLN A 158 -28.24 6.85 8.40
C GLN A 158 -27.09 6.41 7.48
N PRO A 159 -26.91 6.94 6.25
CA PRO A 159 -25.75 6.63 5.41
C PRO A 159 -24.42 7.08 6.04
N LEU A 160 -24.40 8.23 6.71
CA LEU A 160 -23.20 8.70 7.41
C LEU A 160 -22.84 7.80 8.60
N ALA A 161 -23.86 7.39 9.38
CA ALA A 161 -23.68 6.44 10.47
C ALA A 161 -23.17 5.08 9.97
N LEU A 162 -23.63 4.62 8.81
CA LEU A 162 -23.15 3.39 8.18
C LEU A 162 -21.65 3.49 7.81
N LEU A 163 -21.23 4.59 7.19
CA LEU A 163 -19.80 4.85 6.90
C LEU A 163 -18.98 4.88 8.18
N ALA A 164 -19.44 5.65 9.19
CA ALA A 164 -18.74 5.80 10.46
C ALA A 164 -18.61 4.46 11.22
N ALA A 165 -19.68 3.69 11.32
CA ALA A 165 -19.69 2.38 11.98
C ALA A 165 -18.80 1.38 11.25
N PHE A 166 -18.90 1.32 9.91
CA PHE A 166 -18.02 0.47 9.09
C PHE A 166 -16.53 0.81 9.32
N MET A 167 -16.16 2.09 9.27
CA MET A 167 -14.79 2.54 9.50
C MET A 167 -14.32 2.22 10.92
N ALA A 168 -15.16 2.44 11.93
CA ALA A 168 -14.83 2.14 13.33
C ALA A 168 -14.61 0.63 13.55
N ILE A 169 -15.48 -0.21 13.00
CA ILE A 169 -15.35 -1.67 13.12
C ILE A 169 -14.05 -2.15 12.45
N ASN A 170 -13.74 -1.68 11.22
CA ASN A 170 -12.49 -2.06 10.57
C ASN A 170 -11.26 -1.55 11.34
N ALA A 171 -11.28 -0.31 11.84
CA ALA A 171 -10.20 0.20 12.68
C ALA A 171 -9.97 -0.67 13.93
N LEU A 172 -11.03 -1.16 14.57
CA LEU A 172 -10.92 -2.09 15.71
C LEU A 172 -10.39 -3.48 15.30
N LEU A 173 -10.78 -3.97 14.12
CA LEU A 173 -10.27 -5.24 13.58
C LEU A 173 -8.79 -5.17 13.22
N ASP A 174 -8.27 -4.00 12.85
CA ASP A 174 -6.86 -3.78 12.50
C ASP A 174 -5.94 -3.65 13.72
N VAL A 175 -6.47 -3.21 14.89
CA VAL A 175 -5.68 -3.01 16.13
C VAL A 175 -4.81 -4.22 16.52
N PRO A 176 -5.29 -5.47 16.54
CA PRO A 176 -4.47 -6.62 16.91
C PRO A 176 -3.29 -6.86 15.95
N PHE A 177 -3.49 -6.60 14.65
CA PHE A 177 -2.46 -6.77 13.64
C PHE A 177 -1.38 -5.69 13.78
N ASP A 178 -1.76 -4.43 13.97
CA ASP A 178 -0.82 -3.34 14.19
C ASP A 178 -0.04 -3.51 15.51
N ALA A 179 -0.71 -3.93 16.58
CA ALA A 179 -0.06 -4.24 17.84
C ALA A 179 0.98 -5.36 17.69
N TRP A 180 0.64 -6.44 16.96
CA TRP A 180 1.57 -7.53 16.69
C TRP A 180 2.76 -7.07 15.84
N GLN A 181 2.51 -6.32 14.77
CA GLN A 181 3.56 -5.75 13.94
C GLN A 181 4.53 -4.90 14.80
N THR A 182 3.99 -4.00 15.61
CA THR A 182 4.77 -3.04 16.41
C THR A 182 5.52 -3.71 17.56
N PHE A 183 4.80 -4.45 18.43
CA PHE A 183 5.36 -4.93 19.70
C PHE A 183 5.97 -6.33 19.61
N VAL A 184 5.71 -7.09 18.54
CA VAL A 184 6.34 -8.41 18.36
C VAL A 184 7.40 -8.34 17.25
N ILE A 185 7.04 -7.91 16.05
CA ILE A 185 7.97 -7.94 14.92
C ILE A 185 9.00 -6.81 15.02
N GLU A 186 8.55 -5.55 15.03
CA GLU A 186 9.47 -4.39 15.07
C GLU A 186 10.31 -4.38 16.36
N GLN A 187 9.70 -4.80 17.49
CA GLN A 187 10.40 -4.94 18.78
C GLN A 187 11.49 -6.00 18.71
N ARG A 188 11.21 -7.18 18.14
CA ARG A 188 12.18 -8.27 18.00
C ARG A 188 13.43 -7.87 17.23
N PHE A 189 13.27 -7.04 16.20
CA PHE A 189 14.36 -6.56 15.37
C PHE A 189 14.95 -5.21 15.81
N GLY A 190 14.49 -4.65 16.92
CA GLY A 190 15.04 -3.44 17.55
C GLY A 190 14.57 -2.12 16.90
N PHE A 191 13.54 -2.19 16.03
CA PHE A 191 13.00 -1.02 15.33
C PHE A 191 11.91 -0.29 16.11
N ASN A 192 11.15 -1.01 16.96
CA ASN A 192 10.15 -0.34 17.81
C ASN A 192 10.82 0.48 18.91
N LYS A 193 10.46 1.76 18.98
CA LYS A 193 10.82 2.69 20.06
C LYS A 193 9.58 3.23 20.77
N SER A 194 8.38 2.88 20.29
CA SER A 194 7.11 3.29 20.89
C SER A 194 6.83 2.55 22.18
N THR A 195 6.33 3.28 23.19
CA THR A 195 5.69 2.68 24.35
C THR A 195 4.22 2.38 24.06
N LEU A 196 3.61 1.42 24.78
CA LEU A 196 2.17 1.14 24.64
C LEU A 196 1.30 2.40 24.86
N ARG A 197 1.69 3.26 25.83
CA ARG A 197 0.96 4.53 26.10
C ARG A 197 1.03 5.47 24.89
N LEU A 198 2.20 5.63 24.28
CA LEU A 198 2.37 6.46 23.08
C LEU A 198 1.58 5.90 21.92
N TRP A 199 1.66 4.59 21.68
CA TRP A 199 0.96 3.89 20.62
C TRP A 199 -0.56 4.05 20.75
N LEU A 200 -1.15 3.84 21.96
CA LEU A 200 -2.57 4.08 22.22
C LEU A 200 -2.96 5.54 22.03
N ALA A 201 -2.15 6.48 22.52
CA ALA A 201 -2.41 7.91 22.35
C ALA A 201 -2.41 8.31 20.87
N ASP A 202 -1.51 7.74 20.05
CA ASP A 202 -1.46 7.98 18.62
C ASP A 202 -2.68 7.39 17.89
N HIS A 203 -3.19 6.21 18.30
CA HIS A 203 -4.44 5.64 17.78
C HIS A 203 -5.66 6.52 18.08
N VAL A 204 -5.78 6.99 19.33
CA VAL A 204 -6.87 7.90 19.72
C VAL A 204 -6.80 9.22 18.96
N LYS A 205 -5.62 9.84 18.87
CA LYS A 205 -5.43 11.07 18.09
C LYS A 205 -5.75 10.85 16.61
N SER A 206 -5.31 9.74 16.02
CA SER A 206 -5.59 9.40 14.62
C SER A 206 -7.09 9.23 14.39
N ALA A 207 -7.80 8.55 15.31
CA ALA A 207 -9.24 8.39 15.23
C ALA A 207 -9.98 9.75 15.34
N LEU A 208 -9.56 10.63 16.25
CA LEU A 208 -10.16 11.96 16.41
C LEU A 208 -9.91 12.86 15.19
N VAL A 209 -8.68 12.91 14.69
CA VAL A 209 -8.33 13.68 13.48
C VAL A 209 -9.05 13.09 12.26
N GLY A 210 -9.07 11.77 12.13
CA GLY A 210 -9.79 11.07 11.07
C GLY A 210 -11.29 11.34 11.09
N ALA A 211 -11.92 11.35 12.27
CA ALA A 211 -13.34 11.70 12.42
C ALA A 211 -13.59 13.19 12.13
N ALA A 212 -12.74 14.09 12.65
CA ALA A 212 -12.90 15.54 12.46
C ALA A 212 -12.80 15.97 10.98
N LEU A 213 -11.97 15.30 10.19
CA LEU A 213 -11.81 15.57 8.76
C LEU A 213 -12.72 14.68 7.89
N GLY A 214 -12.82 13.40 8.25
CA GLY A 214 -13.50 12.41 7.45
C GLY A 214 -15.02 12.51 7.50
N LEU A 215 -15.63 12.77 8.68
CA LEU A 215 -17.09 12.82 8.78
C LEU A 215 -17.69 14.01 8.01
N PRO A 216 -17.16 15.26 8.09
CA PRO A 216 -17.65 16.36 7.25
C PRO A 216 -17.46 16.09 5.77
N LEU A 217 -16.31 15.52 5.37
CA LEU A 217 -16.04 15.16 3.98
C LEU A 217 -17.03 14.08 3.48
N ALA A 218 -17.28 13.05 4.29
CA ALA A 218 -18.23 11.98 3.97
C ALA A 218 -19.67 12.53 3.89
N ALA A 219 -20.07 13.42 4.79
CA ALA A 219 -21.38 14.08 4.76
C ALA A 219 -21.56 14.88 3.47
N LEU A 220 -20.54 15.68 3.09
CA LEU A 220 -20.56 16.46 1.84
C LEU A 220 -20.56 15.55 0.62
N ALA A 221 -19.78 14.46 0.62
CA ALA A 221 -19.78 13.47 -0.45
C ALA A 221 -21.16 12.83 -0.64
N LEU A 222 -21.79 12.36 0.44
CA LEU A 222 -23.13 11.78 0.40
C LEU A 222 -24.19 12.80 -0.06
N TRP A 223 -24.06 14.04 0.38
CA TRP A 223 -24.94 15.12 -0.06
C TRP A 223 -24.79 15.39 -1.57
N LEU A 224 -23.57 15.47 -2.10
CA LEU A 224 -23.32 15.60 -3.54
C LEU A 224 -23.89 14.41 -4.33
N MET A 225 -23.72 13.20 -3.83
CA MET A 225 -24.29 11.99 -4.46
C MET A 225 -25.82 12.04 -4.55
N ALA A 226 -26.47 12.68 -3.57
CA ALA A 226 -27.92 12.79 -3.52
C ALA A 226 -28.47 13.98 -4.34
N GLN A 227 -27.76 15.11 -4.42
CA GLN A 227 -28.29 16.38 -4.94
C GLN A 227 -27.70 16.83 -6.26
N ALA A 228 -26.50 16.37 -6.64
CA ALA A 228 -25.79 16.90 -7.83
C ALA A 228 -26.24 16.30 -9.17
N GLY A 229 -27.34 15.56 -9.19
CA GLY A 229 -27.93 14.98 -10.41
C GLY A 229 -27.04 13.93 -11.09
N PRO A 230 -27.18 13.69 -12.41
CA PRO A 230 -26.50 12.60 -13.12
C PRO A 230 -24.96 12.70 -13.12
N LEU A 231 -24.40 13.89 -12.91
CA LEU A 231 -22.95 14.17 -12.90
C LEU A 231 -22.37 14.21 -11.49
N TRP A 232 -23.06 13.70 -10.47
CA TRP A 232 -22.60 13.69 -9.07
C TRP A 232 -21.18 13.14 -8.92
N TRP A 233 -20.81 12.13 -9.71
CA TRP A 233 -19.47 11.52 -9.69
C TRP A 233 -18.36 12.49 -10.10
N LEU A 234 -18.65 13.44 -10.98
CA LEU A 234 -17.70 14.47 -11.36
C LEU A 234 -17.49 15.49 -10.23
N TRP A 235 -18.59 15.89 -9.56
CA TRP A 235 -18.52 16.77 -8.39
C TRP A 235 -17.82 16.11 -7.21
N LEU A 236 -18.08 14.84 -7.00
CA LEU A 236 -17.38 14.05 -5.97
C LEU A 236 -15.88 13.91 -6.30
N TRP A 237 -15.54 13.73 -7.57
CA TRP A 237 -14.15 13.74 -8.00
C TRP A 237 -13.47 15.09 -7.77
N ALA A 238 -14.13 16.19 -8.10
CA ALA A 238 -13.62 17.53 -7.85
C ALA A 238 -13.41 17.79 -6.35
N LEU A 239 -14.37 17.38 -5.50
CA LEU A 239 -14.25 17.44 -4.04
C LEU A 239 -13.05 16.63 -3.55
N TRP A 240 -12.90 15.39 -3.99
CA TRP A 240 -11.79 14.53 -3.63
C TRP A 240 -10.44 15.12 -4.05
N LEU A 241 -10.35 15.69 -5.26
CA LEU A 241 -9.15 16.34 -5.76
C LEU A 241 -8.81 17.59 -4.93
N ALA A 242 -9.80 18.46 -4.68
CA ALA A 242 -9.64 19.64 -3.84
C ALA A 242 -9.19 19.28 -2.43
N PHE A 243 -9.82 18.27 -1.82
CA PHE A 243 -9.42 17.75 -0.50
C PHE A 243 -8.00 17.19 -0.51
N SER A 244 -7.62 16.43 -1.54
CA SER A 244 -6.26 15.88 -1.67
C SER A 244 -5.20 16.98 -1.78
N LEU A 245 -5.47 18.03 -2.56
CA LEU A 245 -4.59 19.21 -2.66
C LEU A 245 -4.51 19.97 -1.33
N LEU A 246 -5.62 20.14 -0.65
CA LEU A 246 -5.70 20.79 0.66
C LEU A 246 -4.86 19.98 1.69
N MET A 247 -4.98 18.67 1.69
CA MET A 247 -4.22 17.79 2.61
C MET A 247 -2.71 17.86 2.38
N MET A 248 -2.23 18.12 1.16
CA MET A 248 -0.79 18.32 0.90
C MET A 248 -0.23 19.55 1.63
N VAL A 249 -1.08 20.50 2.00
CA VAL A 249 -0.71 21.71 2.78
C VAL A 249 -0.98 21.48 4.28
N ILE A 250 -2.18 21.01 4.61
CA ILE A 250 -2.64 20.84 6.00
C ILE A 250 -1.85 19.74 6.72
N TYR A 251 -1.56 18.63 6.06
CA TYR A 251 -0.90 17.50 6.72
C TYR A 251 0.45 17.90 7.33
N PRO A 252 1.44 18.48 6.60
CA PRO A 252 2.73 18.81 7.17
C PRO A 252 2.72 19.99 8.14
N THR A 253 1.70 20.86 8.05
CA THR A 253 1.64 22.10 8.84
C THR A 253 0.80 22.00 10.10
N LEU A 254 -0.27 21.21 10.09
CA LEU A 254 -1.23 21.10 11.19
C LEU A 254 -1.31 19.68 11.75
N ILE A 255 -1.33 18.63 10.89
CA ILE A 255 -1.57 17.26 11.36
C ILE A 255 -0.28 16.63 11.88
N ALA A 256 0.81 16.65 11.10
CA ALA A 256 2.07 16.05 11.51
C ALA A 256 2.61 16.58 12.86
N PRO A 257 2.49 17.88 13.19
CA PRO A 257 2.88 18.41 14.50
C PRO A 257 2.07 17.90 15.70
N LEU A 258 0.88 17.33 15.50
CA LEU A 258 0.12 16.66 16.56
C LEU A 258 0.79 15.35 17.04
N PHE A 259 1.58 14.76 16.17
CA PHE A 259 2.24 13.46 16.40
C PHE A 259 3.73 13.61 16.70
N ASN A 260 4.44 14.48 15.99
CA ASN A 260 5.88 14.64 16.05
C ASN A 260 6.28 16.06 16.38
N ARG A 261 7.46 16.24 16.98
CA ARG A 261 8.08 17.53 17.16
C ARG A 261 8.94 17.85 15.94
N PHE A 262 8.90 19.11 15.52
CA PHE A 262 9.69 19.63 14.41
C PHE A 262 10.53 20.79 14.94
N GLU A 263 11.85 20.66 14.86
CA GLU A 263 12.78 21.68 15.29
C GLU A 263 13.60 22.18 14.08
N PRO A 264 13.95 23.45 14.00
CA PRO A 264 14.87 23.92 12.97
C PRO A 264 16.20 23.14 13.02
N LEU A 265 16.81 22.87 11.86
CA LEU A 265 18.11 22.23 11.81
C LEU A 265 19.15 23.15 12.50
N ALA A 266 19.74 22.64 13.59
CA ALA A 266 20.65 23.40 14.46
C ALA A 266 22.09 23.42 13.92
N ASP A 267 22.52 22.42 13.13
CA ASP A 267 23.84 22.35 12.52
C ASP A 267 23.94 23.38 11.39
N GLU A 268 24.56 24.52 11.68
CA GLU A 268 24.73 25.64 10.73
C GLU A 268 25.63 25.25 9.54
N ALA A 269 26.62 24.37 9.74
CA ALA A 269 27.52 23.94 8.66
C ALA A 269 26.70 23.05 7.65
N LEU A 270 25.94 22.10 8.16
CA LEU A 270 25.04 21.26 7.33
C LEU A 270 23.95 22.11 6.68
N LYS A 271 23.38 23.08 7.40
CA LYS A 271 22.37 24.01 6.88
C LYS A 271 22.92 24.88 5.74
N ALA A 272 24.12 25.44 5.88
CA ALA A 272 24.76 26.21 4.81
C ALA A 272 25.00 25.34 3.56
N ARG A 273 25.49 24.13 3.76
CA ARG A 273 25.76 23.16 2.71
C ARG A 273 24.47 22.77 1.93
N ILE A 274 23.40 22.43 2.64
CA ILE A 274 22.10 22.10 2.07
C ILE A 274 21.52 23.30 1.31
N THR A 275 21.60 24.50 1.88
CA THR A 275 21.14 25.73 1.24
C THR A 275 21.90 25.99 -0.06
N GLY A 276 23.22 25.80 -0.07
CA GLY A 276 24.06 25.90 -1.26
C GLY A 276 23.68 24.89 -2.35
N LEU A 277 23.44 23.63 -1.99
CA LEU A 277 22.93 22.61 -2.93
C LEU A 277 21.59 23.04 -3.53
N MET A 278 20.64 23.47 -2.70
CA MET A 278 19.33 23.90 -3.16
C MET A 278 19.42 25.07 -4.14
N GLN A 279 20.25 26.08 -3.84
CA GLN A 279 20.48 27.22 -4.73
C GLN A 279 21.07 26.77 -6.07
N ARG A 280 22.11 25.92 -6.07
CA ARG A 280 22.69 25.35 -7.31
C ARG A 280 21.64 24.59 -8.15
N CYS A 281 20.70 23.93 -7.52
CA CYS A 281 19.60 23.21 -8.20
C CYS A 281 18.43 24.11 -8.59
N GLY A 282 18.45 25.42 -8.24
CA GLY A 282 17.37 26.38 -8.55
C GLY A 282 16.15 26.21 -7.63
N PHE A 283 16.37 25.83 -6.37
CA PHE A 283 15.32 25.71 -5.36
C PHE A 283 15.53 26.75 -4.25
N ALA A 284 14.41 27.29 -3.75
CA ALA A 284 14.36 28.00 -2.48
C ALA A 284 13.65 27.12 -1.44
N ALA A 285 14.16 27.06 -0.22
CA ALA A 285 13.48 26.43 0.91
C ALA A 285 13.06 27.48 1.92
N SER A 286 11.86 27.37 2.44
CA SER A 286 11.38 28.21 3.55
C SER A 286 11.81 27.68 4.91
N GLY A 287 12.45 26.49 5.00
CA GLY A 287 12.99 25.96 6.22
C GLY A 287 13.51 24.52 6.10
N LEU A 288 14.50 24.23 6.94
CA LEU A 288 15.07 22.90 7.14
C LEU A 288 14.74 22.47 8.57
N PHE A 289 14.09 21.32 8.70
CA PHE A 289 13.58 20.85 9.98
C PHE A 289 14.08 19.44 10.29
N VAL A 290 14.21 19.16 11.57
CA VAL A 290 14.46 17.82 12.13
C VAL A 290 13.21 17.37 12.85
N MET A 291 12.78 16.14 12.59
CA MET A 291 11.63 15.51 13.21
C MET A 291 12.10 14.42 14.18
N ASP A 292 11.47 14.31 15.36
CA ASP A 292 11.73 13.30 16.40
C ASP A 292 11.26 11.89 16.02
N GLY A 293 11.72 11.38 14.88
CA GLY A 293 11.37 10.05 14.37
C GLY A 293 11.78 8.93 15.32
N SER A 294 12.94 9.09 15.98
CA SER A 294 13.52 8.14 16.96
C SER A 294 12.60 7.82 18.13
N ARG A 295 11.61 8.67 18.42
CA ARG A 295 10.61 8.43 19.45
C ARG A 295 9.70 7.24 19.18
N ARG A 296 9.53 6.87 17.89
CA ARG A 296 8.62 5.80 17.44
C ARG A 296 9.34 4.66 16.75
N SER A 297 10.34 4.98 15.96
CA SER A 297 11.05 4.00 15.14
C SER A 297 12.53 4.33 15.01
N ALA A 298 13.35 3.28 14.84
CA ALA A 298 14.76 3.44 14.52
C ALA A 298 15.01 3.65 13.01
N HIS A 299 13.98 3.58 12.16
CA HIS A 299 14.15 3.76 10.71
C HIS A 299 14.48 5.20 10.35
N GLY A 300 15.55 5.38 9.55
CA GLY A 300 15.95 6.69 9.02
C GLY A 300 15.15 7.05 7.76
N ASN A 301 14.76 8.32 7.65
CA ASN A 301 14.07 8.86 6.48
C ASN A 301 14.27 10.37 6.34
N ALA A 302 14.01 10.93 5.12
CA ALA A 302 13.88 12.34 4.86
C ALA A 302 12.81 12.58 3.80
N TYR A 303 12.19 13.75 3.78
CA TYR A 303 11.19 14.06 2.76
C TYR A 303 11.05 15.57 2.50
N PHE A 304 10.60 15.90 1.29
CA PHE A 304 10.17 17.23 0.92
C PHE A 304 8.68 17.40 1.08
N THR A 305 8.26 18.58 1.53
CA THR A 305 6.84 18.92 1.65
C THR A 305 6.61 20.40 1.31
N GLY A 306 5.34 20.76 1.03
CA GLY A 306 4.95 22.12 0.67
C GLY A 306 5.04 22.41 -0.83
N PHE A 307 4.52 23.59 -1.23
CA PHE A 307 4.44 24.05 -2.61
C PHE A 307 5.18 25.39 -2.80
N GLY A 308 5.75 25.60 -3.99
CA GLY A 308 6.37 26.86 -4.35
C GLY A 308 7.45 27.32 -3.37
N ALA A 309 7.32 28.53 -2.87
CA ALA A 309 8.24 29.13 -1.87
C ALA A 309 8.06 28.56 -0.45
N ALA A 310 6.93 27.90 -0.16
CA ALA A 310 6.65 27.28 1.14
C ALA A 310 7.20 25.85 1.28
N ARG A 311 8.14 25.46 0.42
CA ARG A 311 8.76 24.14 0.49
C ARG A 311 9.63 24.00 1.74
N ARG A 312 9.49 22.85 2.42
CA ARG A 312 10.25 22.49 3.61
C ARG A 312 10.95 21.16 3.37
N VAL A 313 12.13 21.03 3.91
CA VAL A 313 12.88 19.78 4.00
C VAL A 313 12.77 19.29 5.43
N VAL A 314 12.40 18.06 5.61
CA VAL A 314 12.29 17.42 6.92
C VAL A 314 13.21 16.21 6.94
N PHE A 315 14.16 16.20 7.86
CA PHE A 315 15.01 15.08 8.18
C PHE A 315 14.50 14.39 9.43
N PHE A 316 14.56 13.07 9.47
CA PHE A 316 14.42 12.35 10.73
C PHE A 316 15.72 12.46 11.50
N ASP A 317 15.62 12.63 12.83
CA ASP A 317 16.78 12.61 13.70
C ASP A 317 17.60 11.33 13.56
N THR A 318 16.94 10.18 13.33
CA THR A 318 17.57 8.89 13.04
C THR A 318 18.42 8.92 11.77
N LEU A 319 17.99 9.59 10.71
CA LEU A 319 18.78 9.71 9.47
C LEU A 319 20.04 10.55 9.69
N LEU A 320 19.93 11.68 10.38
CA LEU A 320 21.06 12.57 10.65
C LEU A 320 22.09 11.93 11.56
N SER A 321 21.68 11.00 12.45
CA SER A 321 22.62 10.26 13.31
C SER A 321 23.38 9.15 12.57
N GLN A 322 22.89 8.68 11.41
CA GLN A 322 23.45 7.57 10.65
C GLN A 322 24.34 8.03 9.49
N LEU A 323 24.03 9.17 8.89
CA LEU A 323 24.69 9.65 7.68
C LEU A 323 25.67 10.79 7.96
N THR A 324 26.76 10.82 7.21
CA THR A 324 27.68 11.97 7.21
C THR A 324 27.05 13.17 6.47
N PRO A 325 27.52 14.40 6.68
CA PRO A 325 27.02 15.58 5.96
C PRO A 325 27.06 15.44 4.43
N ASP A 326 28.09 14.75 3.87
CA ASP A 326 28.22 14.48 2.44
C ASP A 326 27.14 13.52 1.94
N GLU A 327 26.83 12.50 2.73
CA GLU A 327 25.79 11.53 2.44
C GLU A 327 24.39 12.16 2.53
N VAL A 328 24.17 13.02 3.53
CA VAL A 328 22.90 13.78 3.67
C VAL A 328 22.71 14.70 2.47
N GLU A 329 23.76 15.39 1.99
CA GLU A 329 23.70 16.22 0.78
C GLU A 329 23.34 15.37 -0.45
N ALA A 330 23.92 14.18 -0.59
CA ALA A 330 23.68 13.30 -1.72
C ALA A 330 22.23 12.75 -1.70
N VAL A 331 21.71 12.35 -0.55
CA VAL A 331 20.31 11.95 -0.38
C VAL A 331 19.38 13.12 -0.70
N LEU A 332 19.70 14.32 -0.22
CA LEU A 332 18.90 15.50 -0.53
C LEU A 332 18.91 15.84 -2.03
N ALA A 333 20.05 15.69 -2.70
CA ALA A 333 20.14 15.88 -4.15
C ALA A 333 19.21 14.89 -4.90
N HIS A 334 19.10 13.64 -4.42
CA HIS A 334 18.15 12.67 -4.95
C HIS A 334 16.70 13.14 -4.77
N GLU A 335 16.33 13.62 -3.58
CA GLU A 335 14.99 14.15 -3.31
C GLU A 335 14.68 15.40 -4.18
N LEU A 336 15.67 16.28 -4.38
CA LEU A 336 15.54 17.43 -5.30
C LEU A 336 15.32 16.96 -6.74
N GLY A 337 15.90 15.82 -7.14
CA GLY A 337 15.67 15.18 -8.43
C GLY A 337 14.20 14.86 -8.64
N HIS A 338 13.49 14.29 -7.64
CA HIS A 338 12.05 14.07 -7.70
C HIS A 338 11.27 15.36 -7.91
N CYS A 339 11.65 16.43 -7.22
CA CYS A 339 11.02 17.74 -7.37
C CYS A 339 11.28 18.35 -8.75
N LYS A 340 12.54 18.34 -9.24
CA LYS A 340 12.92 18.93 -10.53
C LYS A 340 12.26 18.23 -11.72
N ARG A 341 12.16 16.89 -11.65
CA ARG A 341 11.51 16.04 -12.66
C ARG A 341 9.99 16.01 -12.52
N ARG A 342 9.42 16.74 -11.54
CA ARG A 342 7.97 16.85 -11.29
C ARG A 342 7.30 15.49 -11.09
N HIS A 343 7.97 14.52 -10.43
CA HIS A 343 7.45 13.16 -10.25
C HIS A 343 6.14 13.16 -9.45
N ILE A 344 6.03 14.01 -8.42
CA ILE A 344 4.80 14.16 -7.64
C ILE A 344 3.65 14.63 -8.53
N ALA A 345 3.86 15.66 -9.37
CA ALA A 345 2.81 16.17 -10.28
C ALA A 345 2.36 15.11 -11.31
N LYS A 346 3.32 14.38 -11.92
CA LYS A 346 3.02 13.28 -12.84
C LYS A 346 2.18 12.20 -12.17
N ARG A 347 2.56 11.79 -10.94
CA ARG A 347 1.81 10.83 -10.15
C ARG A 347 0.41 11.32 -9.80
N MET A 348 0.27 12.60 -9.41
CA MET A 348 -1.02 13.21 -9.12
C MET A 348 -1.96 13.20 -10.33
N VAL A 349 -1.47 13.56 -11.51
CA VAL A 349 -2.27 13.51 -12.75
C VAL A 349 -2.74 12.08 -13.04
N CYS A 350 -1.85 11.10 -12.90
CA CYS A 350 -2.21 9.69 -13.08
C CYS A 350 -3.28 9.22 -12.08
N VAL A 351 -3.13 9.55 -10.79
CA VAL A 351 -4.10 9.21 -9.74
C VAL A 351 -5.42 9.96 -9.94
N ALA A 352 -5.38 11.24 -10.37
CA ALA A 352 -6.59 12.00 -10.68
C ALA A 352 -7.37 11.38 -11.86
N ALA A 353 -6.68 10.96 -12.92
CA ALA A 353 -7.32 10.31 -14.06
C ALA A 353 -7.93 8.94 -13.67
N LEU A 354 -7.19 8.13 -12.92
CA LEU A 354 -7.67 6.82 -12.44
C LEU A 354 -8.87 6.96 -11.50
N SER A 355 -8.86 7.93 -10.59
CA SER A 355 -9.98 8.17 -9.67
C SER A 355 -11.21 8.72 -10.40
N LEU A 356 -11.01 9.56 -11.44
CA LEU A 356 -12.11 10.01 -12.30
C LEU A 356 -12.79 8.82 -12.98
N ALA A 357 -12.01 7.93 -13.58
CA ALA A 357 -12.52 6.72 -14.21
C ALA A 357 -13.22 5.80 -13.20
N ALA A 358 -12.65 5.64 -11.99
CA ALA A 358 -13.23 4.84 -10.92
C ALA A 358 -14.58 5.38 -10.44
N LEU A 359 -14.69 6.70 -10.24
CA LEU A 359 -15.95 7.34 -9.83
C LEU A 359 -17.01 7.34 -10.94
N ALA A 360 -16.61 7.50 -12.20
CA ALA A 360 -17.51 7.32 -13.34
C ALA A 360 -18.03 5.87 -13.42
N LEU A 361 -17.17 4.87 -13.17
CA LEU A 361 -17.59 3.47 -13.08
C LEU A 361 -18.54 3.25 -11.90
N LEU A 362 -18.27 3.80 -10.71
CA LEU A 362 -19.19 3.73 -9.58
C LEU A 362 -20.55 4.35 -9.94
N GLY A 363 -20.57 5.48 -10.67
CA GLY A 363 -21.81 6.12 -11.12
C GLY A 363 -22.67 5.21 -12.00
N ARG A 364 -22.06 4.30 -12.74
CA ARG A 364 -22.76 3.27 -13.52
C ARG A 364 -23.20 2.09 -12.68
N LEU A 365 -22.30 1.58 -11.84
CA LEU A 365 -22.53 0.38 -11.03
C LEU A 365 -23.63 0.57 -9.98
N MET A 366 -23.71 1.75 -9.35
CA MET A 366 -24.70 2.00 -8.31
C MET A 366 -26.16 1.98 -8.79
N GLN A 367 -26.38 2.06 -10.12
CA GLN A 367 -27.70 1.95 -10.73
C GLN A 367 -28.08 0.51 -11.07
N GLN A 368 -27.19 -0.46 -10.83
CA GLN A 368 -27.34 -1.85 -11.22
C GLN A 368 -27.67 -2.74 -10.02
N GLY A 369 -28.83 -3.36 -9.98
CA GLY A 369 -29.22 -4.28 -8.90
C GLY A 369 -28.26 -5.46 -8.73
N TRP A 370 -27.72 -5.98 -9.83
CA TRP A 370 -26.74 -7.06 -9.80
C TRP A 370 -25.43 -6.70 -9.08
N PHE A 371 -25.05 -5.44 -9.05
CA PHE A 371 -23.85 -4.97 -8.35
C PHE A 371 -23.97 -5.19 -6.83
N TYR A 372 -25.14 -4.87 -6.26
CA TYR A 372 -25.40 -5.08 -4.84
C TYR A 372 -25.62 -6.57 -4.53
N ALA A 373 -26.56 -7.19 -5.23
CA ALA A 373 -26.91 -8.60 -4.99
C ALA A 373 -25.73 -9.55 -5.24
N GLY A 374 -24.92 -9.26 -6.26
CA GLY A 374 -23.70 -10.02 -6.56
C GLY A 374 -22.61 -9.92 -5.49
N LEU A 375 -22.63 -8.84 -4.69
CA LEU A 375 -21.72 -8.64 -3.56
C LEU A 375 -22.39 -8.94 -2.20
N GLY A 376 -23.54 -9.60 -2.17
CA GLY A 376 -24.19 -10.05 -0.96
C GLY A 376 -24.97 -8.98 -0.19
N VAL A 377 -25.38 -7.90 -0.87
CA VAL A 377 -26.13 -6.79 -0.27
C VAL A 377 -27.48 -6.64 -0.98
N THR A 378 -28.53 -6.32 -0.24
CA THR A 378 -29.85 -6.00 -0.81
C THR A 378 -29.74 -4.81 -1.77
N PRO A 379 -30.31 -4.88 -3.00
CA PRO A 379 -30.21 -3.80 -3.97
C PRO A 379 -30.73 -2.47 -3.41
N ASN A 380 -29.90 -1.46 -3.49
CA ASN A 380 -30.18 -0.11 -3.02
C ASN A 380 -30.41 0.84 -4.22
N LEU A 381 -31.56 0.64 -4.88
CA LEU A 381 -31.91 1.39 -6.08
C LEU A 381 -32.84 2.56 -5.75
N PRO A 382 -32.81 3.66 -6.56
CA PRO A 382 -33.79 4.74 -6.44
C PRO A 382 -35.18 4.23 -6.79
N PRO A 383 -36.26 4.90 -6.31
CA PRO A 383 -37.65 4.50 -6.56
C PRO A 383 -37.98 4.37 -8.04
N ALA A 384 -37.42 5.20 -8.92
CA ALA A 384 -37.59 5.13 -10.36
C ALA A 384 -37.09 3.82 -10.98
N LEU A 385 -36.25 3.06 -10.29
CA LEU A 385 -35.70 1.76 -10.70
C LEU A 385 -36.27 0.59 -9.82
N GLY A 386 -37.38 0.84 -9.14
CA GLY A 386 -38.06 -0.19 -8.30
C GLY A 386 -37.47 -0.34 -6.90
N GLY A 387 -36.63 0.59 -6.45
CA GLY A 387 -36.04 0.58 -5.10
C GLY A 387 -36.84 1.39 -4.07
N SER A 388 -36.30 1.48 -2.87
CA SER A 388 -36.76 2.33 -1.77
C SER A 388 -35.86 3.56 -1.62
N VAL A 389 -35.74 4.14 -0.41
CA VAL A 389 -34.86 5.30 -0.16
C VAL A 389 -33.40 4.96 -0.50
N PRO A 390 -32.75 5.68 -1.42
CA PRO A 390 -31.36 5.39 -1.81
C PRO A 390 -30.40 5.58 -0.63
N ASN A 391 -29.55 4.58 -0.40
CA ASN A 391 -28.42 4.69 0.54
C ASN A 391 -27.09 4.69 -0.26
N HIS A 392 -26.61 5.87 -0.59
CA HIS A 392 -25.39 6.03 -1.39
C HIS A 392 -24.14 5.47 -0.70
N ALA A 393 -24.14 5.39 0.63
CA ALA A 393 -23.03 4.82 1.38
C ALA A 393 -22.83 3.33 1.08
N LEU A 394 -23.91 2.56 0.84
CA LEU A 394 -23.76 1.16 0.44
C LEU A 394 -23.02 0.98 -0.87
N ALA A 395 -23.37 1.77 -1.90
CA ALA A 395 -22.67 1.73 -3.19
C ALA A 395 -21.20 2.10 -3.04
N LEU A 396 -20.93 3.16 -2.28
CA LEU A 396 -19.57 3.64 -2.03
C LEU A 396 -18.75 2.58 -1.28
N LEU A 397 -19.26 2.00 -0.20
CA LEU A 397 -18.59 0.96 0.58
C LEU A 397 -18.35 -0.32 -0.23
N LEU A 398 -19.35 -0.79 -0.98
CA LEU A 398 -19.16 -1.96 -1.86
C LEU A 398 -18.09 -1.73 -2.90
N PHE A 399 -18.06 -0.54 -3.49
CA PHE A 399 -17.02 -0.20 -4.45
C PHE A 399 -15.64 -0.11 -3.81
N MET A 400 -15.52 0.51 -2.63
CA MET A 400 -14.28 0.57 -1.86
C MET A 400 -13.78 -0.81 -1.42
N LEU A 401 -14.67 -1.75 -1.14
CA LEU A 401 -14.33 -3.13 -0.81
C LEU A 401 -13.89 -3.94 -2.03
N ALA A 402 -14.58 -3.78 -3.16
CA ALA A 402 -14.36 -4.60 -4.35
C ALA A 402 -13.17 -4.12 -5.20
N ALA A 403 -13.02 -2.80 -5.41
CA ALA A 403 -12.03 -2.24 -6.33
C ALA A 403 -10.57 -2.62 -6.00
N PRO A 404 -10.10 -2.66 -4.74
CA PRO A 404 -8.73 -3.06 -4.40
C PRO A 404 -8.38 -4.49 -4.79
N VAL A 405 -9.36 -5.40 -4.84
CA VAL A 405 -9.16 -6.80 -5.27
C VAL A 405 -8.60 -6.85 -6.69
N PHE A 406 -9.10 -5.97 -7.56
CA PHE A 406 -8.65 -5.86 -8.95
C PHE A 406 -7.38 -5.01 -9.09
N GLY A 407 -7.13 -4.10 -8.15
CA GLY A 407 -5.98 -3.19 -8.16
C GLY A 407 -4.62 -3.88 -8.14
N LEU A 408 -4.52 -5.07 -7.52
CA LEU A 408 -3.28 -5.86 -7.49
C LEU A 408 -2.76 -6.17 -8.90
N PHE A 409 -3.64 -6.38 -9.87
CA PHE A 409 -3.24 -6.72 -11.24
C PHE A 409 -2.63 -5.53 -12.00
N ALA A 410 -2.93 -4.30 -11.57
CA ALA A 410 -2.33 -3.07 -12.08
C ALA A 410 -1.04 -2.66 -11.32
N ALA A 411 -0.76 -3.26 -10.16
CA ALA A 411 0.35 -2.90 -9.31
C ALA A 411 1.74 -2.92 -10.02
N PRO A 412 2.06 -3.91 -10.89
CA PRO A 412 3.35 -3.93 -11.58
C PRO A 412 3.61 -2.71 -12.46
N LEU A 413 2.56 -2.16 -13.09
CA LEU A 413 2.66 -0.96 -13.92
C LEU A 413 3.03 0.27 -13.08
N MET A 414 2.31 0.47 -11.96
CA MET A 414 2.56 1.60 -11.05
C MET A 414 3.94 1.50 -10.40
N ALA A 415 4.34 0.30 -9.99
CA ALA A 415 5.66 0.03 -9.45
C ALA A 415 6.77 0.29 -10.48
N ALA A 416 6.57 -0.07 -11.75
CA ALA A 416 7.53 0.18 -12.82
C ALA A 416 7.73 1.68 -13.08
N LEU A 417 6.64 2.46 -13.10
CA LEU A 417 6.70 3.92 -13.23
C LEU A 417 7.45 4.55 -12.04
N SER A 418 7.20 4.08 -10.82
CA SER A 418 7.90 4.56 -9.63
C SER A 418 9.40 4.28 -9.71
N ARG A 419 9.80 3.04 -10.05
CA ARG A 419 11.23 2.68 -10.18
C ARG A 419 11.96 3.47 -11.26
N ARG A 420 11.28 3.82 -12.36
CA ARG A 420 11.86 4.70 -13.38
C ARG A 420 12.16 6.09 -12.82
N HIS A 421 11.25 6.65 -12.02
CA HIS A 421 11.47 7.94 -11.36
C HIS A 421 12.66 7.93 -10.40
N GLU A 422 12.92 6.79 -9.75
CA GLU A 422 14.08 6.62 -8.87
C GLU A 422 15.40 6.74 -9.65
N PHE A 423 15.51 6.07 -10.80
CA PHE A 423 16.71 6.19 -11.66
C PHE A 423 16.91 7.61 -12.21
N GLU A 424 15.80 8.32 -12.54
CA GLU A 424 15.85 9.72 -12.95
C GLU A 424 16.34 10.63 -11.80
N ALA A 425 15.94 10.35 -10.56
CA ALA A 425 16.38 11.06 -9.36
C ALA A 425 17.85 10.73 -8.99
N ASP A 426 18.27 9.47 -9.11
CA ASP A 426 19.65 9.05 -8.92
C ASP A 426 20.59 9.74 -9.91
N ALA A 427 20.20 9.80 -11.19
CA ALA A 427 20.99 10.52 -12.21
C ALA A 427 21.06 12.03 -11.94
N PHE A 428 20.00 12.63 -11.43
CA PHE A 428 20.03 14.03 -11.02
C PHE A 428 20.98 14.25 -9.82
N ALA A 429 20.94 13.38 -8.82
CA ALA A 429 21.83 13.44 -7.66
C ALA A 429 23.29 13.30 -8.08
N ALA A 430 23.62 12.34 -8.97
CA ALA A 430 24.96 12.15 -9.48
C ALA A 430 25.52 13.37 -10.24
N ALA A 431 24.64 14.16 -10.88
CA ALA A 431 25.03 15.37 -11.61
C ALA A 431 25.21 16.61 -10.71
N HIS A 432 24.64 16.65 -9.51
CA HIS A 432 24.60 17.85 -8.65
C HIS A 432 25.29 17.64 -7.28
N SER A 433 25.65 16.38 -6.96
CA SER A 433 26.38 16.01 -5.75
C SER A 433 27.27 14.77 -6.02
N SER A 434 27.84 14.18 -4.96
CA SER A 434 28.69 12.99 -5.10
C SER A 434 27.89 11.70 -5.26
N ALA A 435 27.96 11.05 -6.44
CA ALA A 435 27.39 9.73 -6.64
C ALA A 435 27.98 8.67 -5.70
N ALA A 436 29.26 8.77 -5.34
CA ALA A 436 29.91 7.88 -4.38
C ALA A 436 29.33 8.02 -2.96
N CYS A 437 29.02 9.27 -2.53
CA CYS A 437 28.34 9.51 -1.25
C CYS A 437 26.90 8.99 -1.26
N LEU A 438 26.18 9.09 -2.40
CA LEU A 438 24.84 8.50 -2.53
C LEU A 438 24.89 6.96 -2.44
N VAL A 439 25.89 6.32 -3.08
CA VAL A 439 26.12 4.86 -2.94
C VAL A 439 26.39 4.49 -1.49
N SER A 440 27.24 5.26 -0.80
CA SER A 440 27.53 5.02 0.62
C SER A 440 26.28 5.18 1.50
N ALA A 441 25.53 6.26 1.32
CA ALA A 441 24.27 6.50 2.01
C ALA A 441 23.25 5.36 1.79
N LEU A 442 23.07 4.91 0.55
CA LEU A 442 22.18 3.80 0.23
C LEU A 442 22.57 2.52 0.95
N VAL A 443 23.87 2.16 1.00
CA VAL A 443 24.36 0.97 1.70
C VAL A 443 24.02 1.04 3.19
N LYS A 444 24.31 2.18 3.85
CA LYS A 444 23.99 2.41 5.27
C LYS A 444 22.49 2.30 5.53
N LEU A 445 21.66 2.98 4.71
CA LEU A 445 20.21 2.92 4.85
C LEU A 445 19.63 1.51 4.66
N TYR A 446 20.21 0.71 3.78
CA TYR A 446 19.82 -0.70 3.62
C TYR A 446 20.20 -1.55 4.83
N GLU A 447 21.38 -1.32 5.42
CA GLU A 447 21.84 -2.02 6.63
C GLU A 447 20.99 -1.61 7.84
N ASP A 448 20.85 -0.32 8.09
CA ASP A 448 20.14 0.21 9.26
C ASP A 448 18.65 -0.12 9.26
N ASN A 449 18.02 -0.11 8.09
CA ASN A 449 16.62 -0.49 7.93
C ASN A 449 16.40 -2.01 7.77
N ALA A 450 17.46 -2.84 7.90
CA ALA A 450 17.45 -4.27 7.65
C ALA A 450 16.71 -4.65 6.36
N SER A 451 16.99 -3.92 5.29
CA SER A 451 16.41 -4.16 3.96
C SER A 451 17.14 -5.31 3.27
N THR A 452 16.38 -6.28 2.71
CA THR A 452 17.02 -7.43 2.04
C THR A 452 17.80 -7.02 0.79
N LEU A 453 19.02 -7.53 0.66
CA LEU A 453 19.89 -7.32 -0.50
C LEU A 453 19.59 -8.28 -1.67
N THR A 454 18.79 -9.31 -1.42
CA THR A 454 18.56 -10.42 -2.35
C THR A 454 17.07 -10.69 -2.60
N PRO A 455 16.28 -9.67 -3.00
CA PRO A 455 14.87 -9.86 -3.24
C PRO A 455 14.61 -10.73 -4.48
N ASP A 456 13.42 -11.35 -4.55
CA ASP A 456 12.93 -12.04 -5.75
C ASP A 456 12.54 -11.01 -6.81
N ALA A 457 13.01 -11.22 -8.05
CA ALA A 457 12.79 -10.27 -9.14
C ALA A 457 11.31 -10.05 -9.49
N LEU A 458 10.46 -11.09 -9.36
CA LEU A 458 9.04 -10.96 -9.63
C LEU A 458 8.32 -10.25 -8.47
N TYR A 459 8.70 -10.55 -7.22
CA TYR A 459 8.21 -9.83 -6.05
C TYR A 459 8.52 -8.33 -6.15
N VAL A 460 9.73 -7.98 -6.57
CA VAL A 460 10.13 -6.58 -6.85
C VAL A 460 9.22 -5.92 -7.86
N ARG A 461 8.84 -6.61 -8.94
CA ARG A 461 7.96 -6.05 -9.97
C ARG A 461 6.59 -5.64 -9.44
N PHE A 462 6.05 -6.37 -8.45
CA PHE A 462 4.73 -6.11 -7.87
C PHE A 462 4.76 -5.11 -6.72
N TYR A 463 5.77 -5.19 -5.84
CA TYR A 463 5.69 -4.52 -4.53
C TYR A 463 6.73 -3.43 -4.31
N TYR A 464 7.83 -3.40 -5.08
CA TYR A 464 8.89 -2.42 -4.85
C TYR A 464 8.63 -1.15 -5.66
N SER A 465 8.37 -0.05 -4.96
CA SER A 465 8.34 1.30 -5.54
C SER A 465 9.75 1.83 -5.86
N HIS A 466 10.78 1.31 -5.18
CA HIS A 466 12.19 1.63 -5.40
C HIS A 466 12.90 0.42 -5.98
N PRO A 467 13.86 0.59 -6.90
CA PRO A 467 14.70 -0.51 -7.37
C PRO A 467 15.52 -1.11 -6.22
N PRO A 468 15.86 -2.41 -6.25
CA PRO A 468 16.80 -3.00 -5.30
C PRO A 468 18.13 -2.25 -5.23
N ALA A 469 18.79 -2.27 -4.06
CA ALA A 469 20.07 -1.59 -3.86
C ALA A 469 21.11 -1.94 -4.93
N SER A 470 21.20 -3.23 -5.32
CA SER A 470 22.14 -3.67 -6.35
C SER A 470 21.89 -3.03 -7.72
N GLU A 471 20.64 -2.76 -8.08
CA GLU A 471 20.28 -2.09 -9.33
C GLU A 471 20.60 -0.59 -9.30
N ARG A 472 20.25 0.09 -8.18
CA ARG A 472 20.55 1.52 -7.99
C ARG A 472 22.04 1.78 -7.95
N ILE A 473 22.79 1.01 -7.15
CA ILE A 473 24.26 1.14 -7.06
C ILE A 473 24.89 0.87 -8.42
N GLY A 474 24.50 -0.18 -9.12
CA GLY A 474 25.01 -0.44 -10.46
C GLY A 474 24.67 0.63 -11.50
N HIS A 475 23.55 1.34 -11.32
CA HIS A 475 23.20 2.51 -12.14
C HIS A 475 24.14 3.69 -11.83
N LEU A 476 24.37 3.99 -10.56
CA LEU A 476 25.24 5.08 -10.10
C LEU A 476 26.72 4.83 -10.50
N GLU A 477 27.20 3.59 -10.37
CA GLU A 477 28.56 3.20 -10.81
C GLU A 477 28.76 3.46 -12.31
N ARG A 478 27.81 3.05 -13.16
CA ARG A 478 27.86 3.35 -14.61
C ARG A 478 27.85 4.85 -14.93
N LEU A 479 27.15 5.66 -14.12
CA LEU A 479 27.17 7.13 -14.27
C LEU A 479 28.54 7.71 -13.91
N MET A 480 29.20 7.21 -12.85
CA MET A 480 30.55 7.62 -12.47
C MET A 480 31.58 7.24 -13.53
N GLU A 481 31.51 6.02 -14.09
CA GLU A 481 32.40 5.57 -15.15
C GLU A 481 32.29 6.45 -16.41
N ARG A 482 31.06 6.77 -16.83
CA ARG A 482 30.81 7.68 -17.96
C ARG A 482 31.35 9.08 -17.72
N ALA A 483 31.18 9.62 -16.52
CA ALA A 483 31.72 10.93 -16.16
C ALA A 483 33.25 10.93 -16.17
N ALA A 484 33.90 9.87 -15.67
CA ALA A 484 35.35 9.72 -15.70
C ALA A 484 35.88 9.59 -17.16
N GLN A 485 35.20 8.83 -18.01
CA GLN A 485 35.55 8.72 -19.43
C GLN A 485 35.41 10.05 -20.17
N ALA A 486 34.33 10.80 -19.93
CA ALA A 486 34.15 12.14 -20.52
C ALA A 486 35.22 13.13 -20.08
N ALA A 487 35.62 13.09 -18.80
CA ALA A 487 36.70 13.93 -18.28
C ALA A 487 38.11 13.56 -18.83
N ALA A 488 38.33 12.26 -19.14
CA ALA A 488 39.59 11.79 -19.72
C ALA A 488 39.68 12.07 -21.25
N SER A 489 38.54 12.36 -21.90
CA SER A 489 38.46 12.68 -23.32
C SER A 489 38.33 14.17 -23.65
N ALA A 490 38.19 15.02 -22.62
CA ALA A 490 38.14 16.48 -22.70
C ALA A 490 39.51 17.10 -22.38
#